data_fdb5a19afb8b98a55092d32b4ed2dba8
#
_entry.id   fdb5a19afb8b98a55092d32b4ed2dba8
#
_cell.length_a   1.000
_cell.length_b   1.000
_cell.length_c   1.000
_cell.angle_alpha   90.00
_cell.angle_beta   90.00
_cell.angle_gamma   90.00
#
_symmetry.space_group_name_H-M   'P 1'
#
loop_
_entity.id
_entity.type
_entity.pdbx_description
1 polymer ?
#
loop_
_entity_poly.entity_id
_entity_poly.type
_entity_poly.pdbx_seq_one_letter_code
_entity_poly.pdbx_strand_id
1 'polypeptide(L)'
;LKGEPAYQEIVKYYGTGILDAKGNIIRRRLGEIVFHDAEKLAFLNQCTHKYICAEVDRQIAKAEKENTARAVILDAPLLLEAGLESRCDTVWVVYADPEVRAKRVMARDGVSYDLAKRALPTRKAGRNIRSRHRL
;
A
#
# COMPACT_ATOMS: atom_id res chain seq x y z
N LEU A 1 -8.22 0.08 -11.63
CA LEU A 1 -8.54 -0.41 -12.99
C LEU A 1 -8.94 0.75 -13.88
N LYS A 2 -8.78 0.61 -15.21
CA LYS A 2 -9.21 1.61 -16.19
C LYS A 2 -10.71 1.88 -16.01
N GLY A 3 -11.09 3.18 -15.96
CA GLY A 3 -12.48 3.60 -15.74
C GLY A 3 -12.90 3.79 -14.29
N GLU A 4 -12.16 3.26 -13.34
CA GLU A 4 -12.43 3.46 -11.92
C GLU A 4 -12.16 4.92 -11.48
N PRO A 5 -12.86 5.43 -10.44
CA PRO A 5 -12.69 6.81 -9.99
C PRO A 5 -11.25 7.20 -9.67
N ALA A 6 -10.48 6.32 -9.01
CA ALA A 6 -9.07 6.54 -8.74
C ALA A 6 -8.24 6.73 -10.02
N TYR A 7 -8.51 5.92 -11.06
CA TYR A 7 -7.86 6.05 -12.35
C TYR A 7 -8.15 7.42 -12.98
N GLN A 8 -9.39 7.86 -12.93
CA GLN A 8 -9.80 9.15 -13.52
C GLN A 8 -9.12 10.32 -12.81
N GLU A 9 -9.07 10.32 -11.47
CA GLU A 9 -8.37 11.36 -10.70
C GLU A 9 -6.86 11.38 -11.00
N ILE A 10 -6.22 10.21 -11.07
CA ILE A 10 -4.80 10.08 -11.40
C ILE A 10 -4.52 10.62 -12.81
N VAL A 11 -5.28 10.20 -13.81
CA VAL A 11 -5.09 10.65 -15.20
C VAL A 11 -5.36 12.16 -15.34
N LYS A 12 -6.37 12.68 -14.64
CA LYS A 12 -6.66 14.12 -14.62
C LYS A 12 -5.50 14.95 -14.07
N TYR A 13 -4.82 14.45 -13.03
CA TYR A 13 -3.74 15.19 -12.36
C TYR A 13 -2.39 15.05 -13.08
N TYR A 14 -2.03 13.84 -13.52
CA TYR A 14 -0.73 13.58 -14.14
C TYR A 14 -0.73 13.69 -15.66
N GLY A 15 -1.91 13.79 -16.28
CA GLY A 15 -2.06 13.86 -17.72
C GLY A 15 -1.98 12.48 -18.40
N THR A 16 -2.22 12.47 -19.70
CA THR A 16 -2.23 11.25 -20.51
C THR A 16 -0.85 10.68 -20.84
N GLY A 17 0.22 11.45 -20.58
CA GLY A 17 1.60 11.00 -20.79
C GLY A 17 2.01 9.75 -20.00
N ILE A 18 1.28 9.45 -18.91
CA ILE A 18 1.50 8.25 -18.11
C ILE A 18 0.80 7.00 -18.67
N LEU A 19 0.07 7.12 -19.78
CA LEU A 19 -0.73 6.02 -20.35
C LEU A 19 0.00 5.32 -21.50
N ASP A 20 -0.34 4.04 -21.70
CA ASP A 20 -0.01 3.29 -22.90
C ASP A 20 -1.06 3.53 -24.01
N ALA A 21 -0.82 2.96 -25.20
CA ALA A 21 -1.73 3.07 -26.35
C ALA A 21 -3.14 2.47 -26.06
N LYS A 22 -3.25 1.60 -25.06
CA LYS A 22 -4.52 1.00 -24.63
C LYS A 22 -5.19 1.78 -23.50
N GLY A 23 -4.57 2.88 -23.04
CA GLY A 23 -5.06 3.73 -21.96
C GLY A 23 -4.82 3.14 -20.56
N ASN A 24 -3.88 2.22 -20.37
CA ASN A 24 -3.50 1.76 -19.04
C ASN A 24 -2.36 2.62 -18.48
N ILE A 25 -2.32 2.80 -17.16
CA ILE A 25 -1.25 3.53 -16.51
C ILE A 25 0.07 2.74 -16.58
N ILE A 26 1.09 3.33 -17.17
CA ILE A 26 2.46 2.80 -17.18
C ILE A 26 3.10 3.16 -15.84
N ARG A 27 3.13 2.21 -14.90
CA ARG A 27 3.64 2.43 -13.54
C ARG A 27 5.03 3.03 -13.47
N ARG A 28 5.91 2.66 -14.41
CA ARG A 28 7.27 3.20 -14.50
C ARG A 28 7.25 4.70 -14.77
N ARG A 29 6.47 5.18 -15.74
CA ARG A 29 6.37 6.62 -16.06
C ARG A 29 5.79 7.41 -14.89
N LEU A 30 4.74 6.90 -14.26
CA LEU A 30 4.17 7.52 -13.07
C LEU A 30 5.20 7.55 -11.93
N GLY A 31 5.95 6.46 -11.73
CA GLY A 31 7.02 6.38 -10.74
C GLY A 31 8.09 7.44 -10.97
N GLU A 32 8.59 7.59 -12.20
CA GLU A 32 9.59 8.60 -12.56
C GLU A 32 9.13 10.03 -12.21
N ILE A 33 7.84 10.33 -12.35
CA ILE A 33 7.28 11.63 -11.98
C ILE A 33 7.24 11.82 -10.45
N VAL A 34 6.74 10.83 -9.72
CA VAL A 34 6.48 10.99 -8.28
C VAL A 34 7.73 10.81 -7.41
N PHE A 35 8.75 10.07 -7.89
CA PHE A 35 10.00 9.91 -7.14
C PHE A 35 10.82 11.19 -7.04
N HIS A 36 10.62 12.13 -7.94
CA HIS A 36 11.35 13.41 -7.97
C HIS A 36 10.52 14.60 -7.45
N ASP A 37 9.29 14.35 -6.99
CA ASP A 37 8.35 15.40 -6.59
C ASP A 37 7.48 14.93 -5.41
N ALA A 38 7.81 15.44 -4.24
CA ALA A 38 7.14 15.05 -2.99
C ALA A 38 5.64 15.44 -2.96
N GLU A 39 5.26 16.54 -3.59
CA GLU A 39 3.85 16.96 -3.65
C GLU A 39 3.04 16.02 -4.55
N LYS A 40 3.60 15.65 -5.68
CA LYS A 40 2.97 14.67 -6.57
C LYS A 40 2.87 13.31 -5.89
N LEU A 41 3.93 12.85 -5.20
CA LEU A 41 3.85 11.62 -4.42
C LEU A 41 2.77 11.68 -3.35
N ALA A 42 2.65 12.80 -2.64
CA ALA A 42 1.61 13.00 -1.62
C ALA A 42 0.20 12.94 -2.23
N PHE A 43 -0.03 13.60 -3.38
CA PHE A 43 -1.29 13.51 -4.10
C PHE A 43 -1.63 12.07 -4.51
N LEU A 44 -0.67 11.32 -5.08
CA LEU A 44 -0.89 9.93 -5.48
C LEU A 44 -1.28 9.06 -4.28
N ASN A 45 -0.58 9.23 -3.17
CA ASN A 45 -0.89 8.50 -1.93
C ASN A 45 -2.29 8.86 -1.41
N GLN A 46 -2.62 10.15 -1.32
CA GLN A 46 -3.93 10.60 -0.86
C GLN A 46 -5.06 10.06 -1.76
N CYS A 47 -4.90 10.17 -3.07
CA CYS A 47 -5.87 9.65 -4.03
C CYS A 47 -6.05 8.15 -3.89
N THR A 48 -4.96 7.37 -3.89
CA THR A 48 -5.04 5.90 -3.80
C THR A 48 -5.56 5.43 -2.45
N HIS A 49 -5.12 6.02 -1.33
CA HIS A 49 -5.58 5.64 0.01
C HIS A 49 -7.08 5.87 0.18
N LYS A 50 -7.62 7.00 -0.31
CA LYS A 50 -9.06 7.31 -0.29
C LYS A 50 -9.90 6.16 -0.87
N TYR A 51 -9.54 5.69 -2.07
CA TYR A 51 -10.30 4.65 -2.74
C TYR A 51 -10.05 3.25 -2.18
N ILE A 52 -8.83 2.98 -1.72
CA ILE A 52 -8.50 1.72 -1.03
C ILE A 52 -9.31 1.62 0.26
N CYS A 53 -9.33 2.67 1.08
CA CYS A 53 -10.10 2.68 2.32
C CYS A 53 -11.60 2.47 2.07
N ALA A 54 -12.17 3.16 1.09
CA ALA A 54 -13.58 3.00 0.74
C ALA A 54 -13.91 1.57 0.28
N GLU A 55 -13.03 0.95 -0.51
CA GLU A 55 -13.22 -0.44 -0.96
C GLU A 55 -13.07 -1.44 0.19
N VAL A 56 -12.13 -1.22 1.11
CA VAL A 56 -11.97 -2.02 2.32
C VAL A 56 -13.24 -1.95 3.16
N ASP A 57 -13.76 -0.74 3.43
CA ASP A 57 -14.99 -0.54 4.19
C ASP A 57 -16.17 -1.26 3.54
N ARG A 58 -16.28 -1.17 2.22
CA ARG A 58 -17.33 -1.85 1.45
C ARG A 58 -17.24 -3.38 1.57
N GLN A 59 -16.03 -3.94 1.52
CA GLN A 59 -15.81 -5.39 1.62
C GLN A 59 -16.07 -5.91 3.03
N ILE A 60 -15.66 -5.17 4.06
CA ILE A 60 -15.96 -5.51 5.45
C ILE A 60 -17.48 -5.54 5.66
N ALA A 61 -18.18 -4.46 5.29
CA ALA A 61 -19.63 -4.38 5.42
C ALA A 61 -20.37 -5.50 4.66
N LYS A 62 -19.85 -5.89 3.50
CA LYS A 62 -20.39 -7.03 2.74
C LYS A 62 -20.23 -8.33 3.52
N ALA A 63 -19.03 -8.61 4.04
CA ALA A 63 -18.76 -9.83 4.80
C ALA A 63 -19.61 -9.93 6.07
N GLU A 64 -19.80 -8.81 6.78
CA GLU A 64 -20.67 -8.71 7.94
C GLU A 64 -22.13 -9.01 7.58
N LYS A 65 -22.64 -8.42 6.50
CA LYS A 65 -24.02 -8.63 6.05
C LYS A 65 -24.30 -10.07 5.63
N GLU A 66 -23.36 -10.70 4.94
CA GLU A 66 -23.48 -12.08 4.49
C GLU A 66 -23.34 -13.09 5.62
N ASN A 67 -22.76 -12.70 6.75
CA ASN A 67 -22.53 -13.52 7.96
C ASN A 67 -21.94 -14.91 7.66
N THR A 68 -21.10 -14.98 6.62
CA THR A 68 -20.49 -16.23 6.14
C THR A 68 -19.09 -16.46 6.68
N ALA A 69 -18.45 -15.42 7.19
CA ALA A 69 -17.08 -15.45 7.65
C ALA A 69 -16.99 -15.26 9.17
N ARG A 70 -16.15 -16.07 9.83
CA ARG A 70 -15.84 -15.91 11.26
C ARG A 70 -14.88 -14.74 11.53
N ALA A 71 -14.08 -14.37 10.55
CA ALA A 71 -13.12 -13.28 10.61
C ALA A 71 -12.85 -12.72 9.22
N VAL A 72 -12.48 -11.45 9.15
CA VAL A 72 -11.98 -10.78 7.95
C VAL A 72 -10.50 -10.50 8.17
N ILE A 73 -9.67 -10.92 7.23
CA ILE A 73 -8.22 -10.66 7.28
C ILE A 73 -7.89 -9.58 6.26
N LEU A 74 -7.31 -8.48 6.74
CA LEU A 74 -6.82 -7.39 5.92
C LEU A 74 -5.30 -7.51 5.78
N ASP A 75 -4.85 -8.05 4.65
CA ASP A 75 -3.41 -8.10 4.30
C ASP A 75 -3.03 -6.86 3.50
N ALA A 76 -2.37 -5.91 4.16
CA ALA A 76 -1.99 -4.63 3.57
C ALA A 76 -0.58 -4.20 4.01
N PRO A 77 0.39 -4.14 3.09
CA PRO A 77 1.76 -3.74 3.41
C PRO A 77 1.88 -2.30 3.91
N LEU A 78 0.93 -1.43 3.60
CA LEU A 78 0.84 -0.03 4.03
C LEU A 78 -0.34 0.20 4.99
N LEU A 79 -0.72 -0.79 5.78
CA LEU A 79 -1.88 -0.75 6.68
C LEU A 79 -1.81 0.45 7.65
N LEU A 80 -0.65 0.67 8.25
CA LEU A 80 -0.43 1.76 9.22
C LEU A 80 -0.35 3.12 8.54
N GLU A 81 0.32 3.19 7.39
CA GLU A 81 0.48 4.42 6.62
C GLU A 81 -0.86 4.91 6.03
N ALA A 82 -1.77 3.98 5.74
CA ALA A 82 -3.11 4.28 5.24
C ALA A 82 -4.15 4.50 6.37
N GLY A 83 -3.77 4.35 7.65
CA GLY A 83 -4.67 4.49 8.78
C GLY A 83 -5.72 3.37 8.88
N LEU A 84 -5.47 2.23 8.25
CA LEU A 84 -6.41 1.11 8.21
C LEU A 84 -6.42 0.28 9.51
N GLU A 85 -5.44 0.49 10.40
CA GLU A 85 -5.38 -0.17 11.71
C GLU A 85 -6.59 0.14 12.59
N SER A 86 -7.22 1.30 12.38
CA SER A 86 -8.43 1.70 13.12
C SER A 86 -9.65 0.81 12.81
N ARG A 87 -9.61 0.06 11.72
CA ARG A 87 -10.65 -0.89 11.28
C ARG A 87 -10.43 -2.31 11.77
N CYS A 88 -9.30 -2.55 12.44
CA CYS A 88 -8.89 -3.88 12.88
C CYS A 88 -9.04 -4.00 14.40
N ASP A 89 -9.62 -5.12 14.86
CA ASP A 89 -9.63 -5.47 16.28
C ASP A 89 -8.21 -5.86 16.74
N THR A 90 -7.44 -6.50 15.85
CA THR A 90 -6.07 -6.93 16.12
C THR A 90 -5.20 -6.71 14.89
N VAL A 91 -3.99 -6.20 15.09
CA VAL A 91 -2.99 -6.04 14.03
C VAL A 91 -1.80 -6.94 14.31
N TRP A 92 -1.46 -7.79 13.34
CA TRP A 92 -0.29 -8.62 13.39
C TRP A 92 0.80 -8.04 12.50
N VAL A 93 1.99 -7.88 13.06
CA VAL A 93 3.16 -7.39 12.31
C VAL A 93 4.15 -8.51 12.15
N VAL A 94 4.41 -8.90 10.92
CA VAL A 94 5.48 -9.85 10.60
C VAL A 94 6.80 -9.09 10.58
N TYR A 95 7.68 -9.45 11.49
CA TYR A 95 9.01 -8.88 11.60
C TYR A 95 10.08 -9.84 11.10
N ALA A 96 11.07 -9.31 10.43
CA ALA A 96 12.31 -10.01 10.14
C ALA A 96 13.48 -9.06 10.32
N ASP A 97 14.58 -9.59 10.84
CA ASP A 97 15.82 -8.84 11.03
C ASP A 97 16.25 -8.14 9.72
N PRO A 98 16.77 -6.91 9.77
CA PRO A 98 17.21 -6.18 8.58
C PRO A 98 18.19 -6.95 7.70
N GLU A 99 19.12 -7.70 8.31
CA GLU A 99 20.08 -8.52 7.55
C GLU A 99 19.38 -9.67 6.81
N VAL A 100 18.42 -10.31 7.45
CA VAL A 100 17.61 -11.37 6.83
C VAL A 100 16.79 -10.80 5.66
N ARG A 101 16.22 -9.61 5.85
CA ARG A 101 15.47 -8.92 4.78
C ARG A 101 16.39 -8.56 3.61
N ALA A 102 17.59 -8.02 3.87
CA ALA A 102 18.55 -7.69 2.83
C ALA A 102 18.93 -8.92 1.99
N LYS A 103 19.26 -10.04 2.65
CA LYS A 103 19.54 -11.30 1.97
C LYS A 103 18.39 -11.81 1.11
N ARG A 104 17.14 -11.67 1.59
CA ARG A 104 15.95 -12.04 0.81
C ARG A 104 15.77 -11.16 -0.43
N VAL A 105 16.00 -9.84 -0.32
CA VAL A 105 15.93 -8.91 -1.45
C VAL A 105 17.03 -9.23 -2.48
N MET A 106 18.25 -9.49 -2.03
CA MET A 106 19.35 -9.93 -2.92
C MET A 106 19.00 -11.19 -3.70
N ALA A 107 18.46 -12.20 -3.01
CA ALA A 107 18.10 -13.47 -3.64
C ALA A 107 16.93 -13.32 -4.63
N ARG A 108 15.95 -12.47 -4.34
CA ARG A 108 14.79 -12.24 -5.18
C ARG A 108 15.10 -11.40 -6.41
N ASP A 109 15.85 -10.32 -6.23
CA ASP A 109 16.02 -9.25 -7.23
C ASP A 109 17.39 -9.28 -7.92
N GLY A 110 18.32 -10.15 -7.48
CA GLY A 110 19.67 -10.26 -8.04
C GLY A 110 20.56 -9.03 -7.82
N VAL A 111 20.27 -8.24 -6.77
CA VAL A 111 20.97 -6.97 -6.50
C VAL A 111 22.08 -7.15 -5.46
N SER A 112 23.03 -6.18 -5.41
CA SER A 112 24.06 -6.16 -4.38
C SER A 112 23.48 -5.90 -2.98
N TYR A 113 24.24 -6.30 -1.95
CA TYR A 113 23.85 -6.09 -0.54
C TYR A 113 23.60 -4.60 -0.22
N ASP A 114 24.47 -3.71 -0.71
CA ASP A 114 24.32 -2.28 -0.46
C ASP A 114 23.04 -1.72 -1.09
N LEU A 115 22.70 -2.17 -2.29
CA LEU A 115 21.46 -1.76 -2.96
C LEU A 115 20.25 -2.34 -2.24
N ALA A 116 20.30 -3.60 -1.83
CA ALA A 116 19.25 -4.23 -1.06
C ALA A 116 19.01 -3.50 0.27
N LYS A 117 20.07 -3.12 0.97
CA LYS A 117 20.00 -2.39 2.25
C LYS A 117 19.38 -0.99 2.10
N ARG A 118 19.72 -0.26 1.03
CA ARG A 118 19.12 1.04 0.71
C ARG A 118 17.64 0.94 0.32
N ALA A 119 17.25 -0.14 -0.33
CA ALA A 119 15.85 -0.38 -0.74
C ALA A 119 14.95 -0.79 0.44
N LEU A 120 15.54 -1.23 1.56
CA LEU A 120 14.75 -1.56 2.75
C LEU A 120 14.29 -0.25 3.42
N PRO A 121 12.97 -0.01 3.51
CA PRO A 121 12.48 1.14 4.26
C PRO A 121 12.99 1.05 5.70
N THR A 122 13.51 2.16 6.21
CA THR A 122 13.80 2.36 7.63
C THR A 122 12.46 2.41 8.38
N ARG A 123 11.75 1.30 8.41
CA ARG A 123 10.58 1.18 9.26
C ARG A 123 11.09 1.26 10.69
N LYS A 124 10.71 2.32 11.39
CA LYS A 124 10.88 2.39 12.84
C LYS A 124 10.26 1.13 13.42
N ALA A 125 11.12 0.22 13.89
CA ALA A 125 10.70 -0.99 14.56
C ALA A 125 9.72 -0.60 15.69
N GLY A 126 8.52 -1.16 15.61
CA GLY A 126 7.61 -1.31 16.72
C GLY A 126 7.51 -0.17 17.74
N ARG A 127 6.71 0.86 17.45
CA ARG A 127 5.93 1.39 18.58
C ARG A 127 4.82 0.38 18.83
N ASN A 128 4.78 -0.12 20.08
CA ASN A 128 3.79 -1.02 20.61
C ASN A 128 2.42 -0.85 19.92
N ILE A 129 2.09 -1.76 19.04
CA ILE A 129 0.72 -1.90 18.54
C ILE A 129 0.00 -2.59 19.69
N ARG A 130 -0.66 -1.77 20.53
CA ARG A 130 -1.50 -2.29 21.61
C ARG A 130 -2.67 -3.03 20.97
N SER A 131 -2.80 -4.31 21.25
CA SER A 131 -4.05 -5.02 21.07
C SER A 131 -5.13 -4.28 21.88
N ARG A 132 -6.07 -3.64 21.21
CA ARG A 132 -7.30 -3.17 21.85
C ARG A 132 -8.23 -4.37 21.91
N HIS A 133 -8.19 -5.09 23.03
CA HIS A 133 -9.31 -5.96 23.36
C HIS A 133 -10.50 -5.06 23.70
N ARG A 134 -11.51 -5.04 22.86
CA ARG A 134 -12.86 -4.69 23.29
C ARG A 134 -13.47 -5.98 23.82
N LEU A 135 -13.68 -6.03 25.12
CA LEU A 135 -14.57 -6.99 25.76
C LEU A 135 -16.01 -6.66 25.40
#